data_72df6e31d7ddd06dc4ce2f3b456123c7
#
_entry.id   72df6e31d7ddd06dc4ce2f3b456123c7
#
_cell.length_a   1.000
_cell.length_b   1.000
_cell.length_c   1.000
_cell.angle_alpha   90.00
_cell.angle_beta   90.00
_cell.angle_gamma   90.00
#
_symmetry.space_group_name_H-M   'P 1'
#
loop_
_entity.id
_entity.type
_entity.pdbx_description
1 polymer ?
#
loop_
_entity_poly.entity_id
_entity_poly.type
_entity_poly.pdbx_seq_one_letter_code
_entity_poly.pdbx_strand_id
1 'polypeptide(L)'
;VGIITNRDMRFITDFESLISEHMTSDNLVTAPVGTDLETAERILHEHRIEKLPLVDNNGRLSGLITIKDIEKVIEFPNAAKDEFGRLLVAGAVGVTSDTFERAEALFEAGADAIVIDTAHGHSAGVLRKIAEIRAHFPDRTLIAGNIATADGARALYDAGVDVVKVGIGPGSICTTRVIAGV
;
A
#
# COMPACT_ATOMS: atom_id res chain seq x y z
N VAL A 1 21.31 13.24 12.58
CA VAL A 1 19.87 12.97 12.50
C VAL A 1 19.16 13.77 13.58
N GLY A 2 17.97 14.30 13.27
CA GLY A 2 17.11 15.01 14.21
C GLY A 2 15.64 14.66 13.94
N ILE A 3 14.78 14.98 14.89
CA ILE A 3 13.33 14.81 14.76
C ILE A 3 12.63 16.14 15.10
N ILE A 4 11.65 16.52 14.28
CA ILE A 4 10.75 17.64 14.52
C ILE A 4 9.31 17.15 14.49
N THR A 5 8.49 17.59 15.40
CA THR A 5 7.10 17.18 15.54
C THR A 5 6.17 18.39 15.55
N ASN A 6 4.86 18.17 15.43
CA ASN A 6 3.87 19.23 15.57
C ASN A 6 3.95 19.96 16.93
N ARG A 7 4.47 19.29 17.96
CA ARG A 7 4.67 19.91 19.29
C ARG A 7 5.76 20.98 19.21
N ASP A 8 6.86 20.67 18.53
CA ASP A 8 8.00 21.57 18.37
C ASP A 8 7.62 22.78 17.51
N MET A 9 6.77 22.57 16.50
CA MET A 9 6.33 23.62 15.57
C MET A 9 5.18 24.48 16.10
N ARG A 10 4.52 24.10 17.21
CA ARG A 10 3.26 24.73 17.66
C ARG A 10 3.33 26.23 17.88
N PHE A 11 4.48 26.73 18.28
CA PHE A 11 4.69 28.15 18.64
C PHE A 11 5.69 28.86 17.72
N ILE A 12 6.10 28.22 16.62
CA ILE A 12 6.95 28.83 15.61
C ILE A 12 6.10 29.84 14.82
N THR A 13 6.58 31.07 14.76
CA THR A 13 5.98 32.16 13.99
C THR A 13 6.82 32.55 12.78
N ASP A 14 8.12 32.25 12.82
CA ASP A 14 9.06 32.45 11.71
C ASP A 14 9.27 31.13 10.97
N PHE A 15 8.62 30.96 9.82
CA PHE A 15 8.73 29.77 8.99
C PHE A 15 9.94 29.77 8.04
N GLU A 16 10.73 30.84 8.03
CA GLU A 16 11.99 30.94 7.29
C GLU A 16 13.19 30.46 8.14
N SER A 17 12.98 30.21 9.44
CA SER A 17 14.02 29.66 10.32
C SER A 17 14.41 28.23 9.93
N LEU A 18 15.64 27.84 10.18
CA LEU A 18 16.15 26.52 9.84
C LEU A 18 15.50 25.44 10.71
N ILE A 19 15.16 24.29 10.10
CA ILE A 19 14.62 23.12 10.83
C ILE A 19 15.56 22.70 11.97
N SER A 20 16.87 22.81 11.76
CA SER A 20 17.90 22.47 12.75
C SER A 20 17.82 23.30 14.05
N GLU A 21 17.18 24.45 14.02
CA GLU A 21 17.00 25.31 15.19
C GLU A 21 15.84 24.87 16.09
N HIS A 22 14.93 24.06 15.55
CA HIS A 22 13.71 23.64 16.21
C HIS A 22 13.59 22.12 16.41
N MET A 23 14.40 21.33 15.71
CA MET A 23 14.40 19.87 15.85
C MET A 23 15.13 19.42 17.12
N THR A 24 14.73 18.28 17.66
CA THR A 24 15.50 17.55 18.66
C THR A 24 16.62 16.77 17.97
N SER A 25 17.87 17.13 18.25
CA SER A 25 19.08 16.46 17.75
C SER A 25 19.97 15.94 18.88
N ASP A 26 19.99 16.66 20.01
CA ASP A 26 20.79 16.29 21.16
C ASP A 26 20.09 15.18 21.97
N ASN A 27 20.86 14.15 22.35
CA ASN A 27 20.35 12.99 23.08
C ASN A 27 19.17 12.28 22.39
N LEU A 28 19.14 12.31 21.05
CA LEU A 28 18.11 11.64 20.28
C LEU A 28 18.20 10.13 20.51
N VAL A 29 17.10 9.55 21.02
CA VAL A 29 16.98 8.09 21.16
C VAL A 29 16.78 7.47 19.78
N THR A 30 17.68 6.58 19.39
CA THR A 30 17.65 5.87 18.10
C THR A 30 17.86 4.37 18.32
N ALA A 31 17.53 3.57 17.34
CA ALA A 31 17.83 2.15 17.32
C ALA A 31 18.47 1.74 15.98
N PRO A 32 19.20 0.61 15.91
CA PRO A 32 19.75 0.13 14.65
C PRO A 32 18.67 -0.37 13.69
N VAL A 33 18.99 -0.37 12.40
CA VAL A 33 18.16 -1.03 11.37
C VAL A 33 17.97 -2.50 11.71
N GLY A 34 16.75 -3.02 11.55
CA GLY A 34 16.40 -4.40 11.89
C GLY A 34 15.92 -4.60 13.33
N THR A 35 15.80 -3.52 14.11
CA THR A 35 15.16 -3.58 15.44
C THR A 35 13.72 -4.10 15.28
N ASP A 36 13.37 -5.18 15.99
CA ASP A 36 12.03 -5.73 16.04
C ASP A 36 11.06 -4.86 16.85
N LEU A 37 9.76 -5.10 16.67
CA LEU A 37 8.73 -4.28 17.31
C LEU A 37 8.69 -4.43 18.83
N GLU A 38 9.03 -5.60 19.38
CA GLU A 38 9.07 -5.83 20.83
C GLU A 38 10.20 -5.01 21.49
N THR A 39 11.38 -5.05 20.88
CA THR A 39 12.51 -4.22 21.32
C THR A 39 12.21 -2.73 21.17
N ALA A 40 11.57 -2.34 20.06
CA ALA A 40 11.16 -0.95 19.84
C ALA A 40 10.14 -0.48 20.89
N GLU A 41 9.14 -1.31 21.23
CA GLU A 41 8.15 -1.02 22.27
C GLU A 41 8.81 -0.74 23.61
N ARG A 42 9.76 -1.59 24.00
CA ARG A 42 10.50 -1.42 25.26
C ARG A 42 11.27 -0.09 25.29
N ILE A 43 11.97 0.27 24.20
CA ILE A 43 12.70 1.53 24.09
C ILE A 43 11.76 2.73 24.14
N LEU A 44 10.65 2.69 23.38
CA LEU A 44 9.64 3.74 23.37
C LEU A 44 9.05 3.97 24.77
N HIS A 45 8.75 2.90 25.49
CA HIS A 45 8.22 2.95 26.85
C HIS A 45 9.25 3.49 27.87
N GLU A 46 10.48 2.97 27.85
CA GLU A 46 11.55 3.35 28.76
C GLU A 46 11.86 4.85 28.65
N HIS A 47 11.95 5.35 27.41
CA HIS A 47 12.29 6.76 27.13
C HIS A 47 11.06 7.67 27.05
N ARG A 48 9.83 7.14 27.18
CA ARG A 48 8.56 7.88 27.08
C ARG A 48 8.43 8.70 25.79
N ILE A 49 8.84 8.08 24.68
CA ILE A 49 8.76 8.65 23.33
C ILE A 49 7.77 7.86 22.48
N GLU A 50 7.22 8.50 21.44
CA GLU A 50 6.24 7.90 20.53
C GLU A 50 6.83 7.47 19.19
N LYS A 51 8.06 7.91 18.91
CA LYS A 51 8.73 7.70 17.62
C LYS A 51 10.19 7.35 17.85
N LEU A 52 10.62 6.25 17.23
CA LEU A 52 11.98 5.72 17.35
C LEU A 52 12.63 5.72 15.96
N PRO A 53 13.51 6.69 15.66
CA PRO A 53 14.30 6.67 14.43
C PRO A 53 15.23 5.45 14.38
N LEU A 54 15.25 4.77 13.24
CA LEU A 54 16.21 3.71 12.95
C LEU A 54 17.37 4.26 12.15
N VAL A 55 18.59 3.97 12.58
CA VAL A 55 19.80 4.48 11.94
C VAL A 55 20.68 3.31 11.45
N ASP A 56 21.38 3.55 10.35
CA ASP A 56 22.42 2.65 9.85
C ASP A 56 23.72 2.77 10.67
N ASN A 57 24.73 1.97 10.34
CA ASN A 57 26.03 1.96 10.98
C ASN A 57 26.81 3.29 10.85
N ASN A 58 26.37 4.19 9.97
CA ASN A 58 26.95 5.52 9.76
C ASN A 58 26.14 6.62 10.46
N GLY A 59 25.12 6.25 11.23
CA GLY A 59 24.23 7.19 11.90
C GLY A 59 23.23 7.90 10.97
N ARG A 60 22.99 7.37 9.75
CA ARG A 60 22.02 7.92 8.81
C ARG A 60 20.65 7.32 9.05
N LEU A 61 19.62 8.15 8.90
CA LEU A 61 18.23 7.70 9.01
C LEU A 61 17.92 6.66 7.93
N SER A 62 17.41 5.51 8.37
CA SER A 62 17.02 4.40 7.50
C SER A 62 15.55 3.98 7.68
N GLY A 63 14.93 4.32 8.81
CA GLY A 63 13.53 4.00 9.08
C GLY A 63 13.01 4.71 10.32
N LEU A 64 11.75 4.45 10.63
CA LEU A 64 11.06 4.99 11.80
C LEU A 64 10.06 3.95 12.30
N ILE A 65 10.09 3.65 13.59
CA ILE A 65 9.05 2.88 14.28
C ILE A 65 8.29 3.82 15.20
N THR A 66 6.97 3.71 15.20
CA THR A 66 6.10 4.51 16.06
C THR A 66 5.23 3.62 16.94
N ILE A 67 4.68 4.18 18.03
CA ILE A 67 3.67 3.48 18.84
C ILE A 67 2.50 2.99 17.98
N LYS A 68 2.09 3.80 16.99
CA LYS A 68 1.00 3.41 16.08
C LYS A 68 1.30 2.17 15.25
N ASP A 69 2.55 1.94 14.86
CA ASP A 69 2.93 0.73 14.12
C ASP A 69 2.74 -0.51 14.99
N ILE A 70 3.08 -0.42 16.28
CA ILE A 70 2.91 -1.50 17.26
C ILE A 70 1.42 -1.73 17.54
N GLU A 71 0.65 -0.67 17.82
CA GLU A 71 -0.80 -0.75 18.02
C GLU A 71 -1.51 -1.38 16.82
N LYS A 72 -1.10 -1.04 15.58
CA LYS A 72 -1.68 -1.60 14.36
C LYS A 72 -1.40 -3.10 14.16
N VAL A 73 -0.29 -3.60 14.65
CA VAL A 73 -0.03 -5.05 14.64
C VAL A 73 -0.96 -5.79 15.59
N ILE A 74 -1.24 -5.21 16.75
CA ILE A 74 -2.17 -5.78 17.76
C ILE A 74 -3.61 -5.69 17.25
N GLU A 75 -4.00 -4.55 16.71
CA GLU A 75 -5.36 -4.30 16.22
C GLU A 75 -5.68 -5.11 14.95
N PHE A 76 -4.70 -5.30 14.06
CA PHE A 76 -4.84 -5.98 12.77
C PHE A 76 -3.82 -7.12 12.61
N PRO A 77 -3.91 -8.20 13.40
CA PRO A 77 -2.93 -9.29 13.36
C PRO A 77 -2.90 -10.04 12.03
N ASN A 78 -4.02 -10.01 11.27
CA ASN A 78 -4.16 -10.68 9.98
C ASN A 78 -3.93 -9.74 8.78
N ALA A 79 -3.38 -8.54 8.98
CA ALA A 79 -3.07 -7.65 7.87
C ALA A 79 -2.06 -8.32 6.90
N ALA A 80 -2.34 -8.22 5.61
CA ALA A 80 -1.45 -8.73 4.57
C ALA A 80 -0.19 -7.86 4.51
N LYS A 81 0.96 -8.45 4.80
CA LYS A 81 2.26 -7.77 4.88
C LYS A 81 3.32 -8.52 4.11
N ASP A 82 4.33 -7.79 3.64
CA ASP A 82 5.54 -8.35 3.07
C ASP A 82 6.53 -8.83 4.15
N GLU A 83 7.67 -9.36 3.73
CA GLU A 83 8.74 -9.83 4.60
C GLU A 83 9.38 -8.73 5.49
N PHE A 84 9.17 -7.45 5.14
CA PHE A 84 9.61 -6.29 5.91
C PHE A 84 8.54 -5.73 6.84
N GLY A 85 7.37 -6.39 6.94
CA GLY A 85 6.24 -5.94 7.74
C GLY A 85 5.44 -4.78 7.16
N ARG A 86 5.67 -4.39 5.88
CA ARG A 86 4.92 -3.35 5.18
C ARG A 86 3.63 -3.95 4.61
N LEU A 87 2.56 -3.15 4.61
CA LEU A 87 1.29 -3.59 3.99
C LEU A 87 1.47 -3.86 2.50
N LEU A 88 0.95 -4.98 2.03
CA LEU A 88 0.80 -5.23 0.61
C LEU A 88 -0.20 -4.26 0.00
N VAL A 89 0.13 -3.71 -1.16
CA VAL A 89 -0.69 -2.70 -1.84
C VAL A 89 -0.95 -3.09 -3.29
N ALA A 90 -2.15 -2.76 -3.76
CA ALA A 90 -2.53 -2.99 -5.14
C ALA A 90 -2.97 -1.68 -5.81
N GLY A 91 -2.51 -1.46 -7.03
CA GLY A 91 -2.91 -0.32 -7.86
C GLY A 91 -4.02 -0.69 -8.83
N ALA A 92 -5.07 0.14 -8.95
CA ALA A 92 -6.15 -0.10 -9.90
C ALA A 92 -5.89 0.56 -11.26
N VAL A 93 -6.18 -0.18 -12.33
CA VAL A 93 -6.15 0.27 -13.72
C VAL A 93 -7.45 -0.07 -14.44
N GLY A 94 -7.82 0.73 -15.40
CA GLY A 94 -8.92 0.42 -16.33
C GLY A 94 -8.43 -0.34 -17.56
N VAL A 95 -9.31 -0.42 -18.58
CA VAL A 95 -9.00 -1.05 -19.88
C VAL A 95 -8.88 0.03 -20.99
N THR A 96 -8.12 1.04 -20.72
CA THR A 96 -7.89 2.23 -21.55
C THR A 96 -6.59 2.11 -22.36
N SER A 97 -6.28 3.12 -23.17
CA SER A 97 -5.05 3.14 -23.99
C SER A 97 -3.77 3.25 -23.12
N ASP A 98 -3.85 3.88 -21.94
CA ASP A 98 -2.75 4.09 -21.01
C ASP A 98 -2.57 2.97 -19.97
N THR A 99 -3.33 1.87 -20.08
CA THR A 99 -3.32 0.77 -19.10
C THR A 99 -1.92 0.22 -18.83
N PHE A 100 -1.13 -0.01 -19.88
CA PHE A 100 0.23 -0.58 -19.73
C PHE A 100 1.18 0.40 -19.05
N GLU A 101 1.21 1.65 -19.50
CA GLU A 101 2.05 2.69 -18.91
C GLU A 101 1.75 2.89 -17.42
N ARG A 102 0.46 2.90 -17.06
CA ARG A 102 0.03 3.01 -15.67
C ARG A 102 0.40 1.78 -14.84
N ALA A 103 0.22 0.58 -15.40
CA ALA A 103 0.58 -0.67 -14.70
C ALA A 103 2.09 -0.74 -14.45
N GLU A 104 2.90 -0.39 -15.44
CA GLU A 104 4.36 -0.34 -15.32
C GLU A 104 4.79 0.66 -14.24
N ALA A 105 4.29 1.90 -14.29
CA ALA A 105 4.59 2.93 -13.30
C ALA A 105 4.17 2.51 -11.87
N LEU A 106 3.04 1.81 -11.71
CA LEU A 106 2.61 1.29 -10.41
C LEU A 106 3.55 0.20 -9.88
N PHE A 107 3.99 -0.73 -10.73
CA PHE A 107 4.96 -1.75 -10.33
C PHE A 107 6.33 -1.15 -10.02
N GLU A 108 6.79 -0.16 -10.79
CA GLU A 108 8.03 0.57 -10.51
C GLU A 108 7.95 1.36 -9.19
N ALA A 109 6.78 1.89 -8.85
CA ALA A 109 6.51 2.55 -7.57
C ALA A 109 6.41 1.56 -6.39
N GLY A 110 6.46 0.24 -6.65
CA GLY A 110 6.46 -0.81 -5.63
C GLY A 110 5.09 -1.38 -5.30
N ALA A 111 4.09 -1.27 -6.18
CA ALA A 111 2.83 -1.99 -6.01
C ALA A 111 3.05 -3.52 -6.12
N ASP A 112 2.44 -4.28 -5.20
CA ASP A 112 2.54 -5.74 -5.15
C ASP A 112 1.62 -6.42 -6.18
N ALA A 113 0.51 -5.76 -6.52
CA ALA A 113 -0.47 -6.26 -7.47
C ALA A 113 -1.11 -5.15 -8.30
N ILE A 114 -1.66 -5.52 -9.45
CA ILE A 114 -2.53 -4.67 -10.25
C ILE A 114 -3.96 -5.20 -10.22
N VAL A 115 -4.91 -4.29 -10.05
CA VAL A 115 -6.35 -4.59 -10.12
C VAL A 115 -6.92 -4.02 -11.42
N ILE A 116 -7.34 -4.89 -12.32
CA ILE A 116 -8.08 -4.51 -13.53
C ILE A 116 -9.54 -4.37 -13.11
N ASP A 117 -9.95 -3.15 -12.77
CA ASP A 117 -11.24 -2.85 -12.16
C ASP A 117 -12.22 -2.34 -13.22
N THR A 118 -13.28 -3.11 -13.46
CA THR A 118 -14.27 -2.82 -14.50
C THR A 118 -15.69 -3.08 -14.01
N ALA A 119 -16.66 -2.39 -14.62
CA ALA A 119 -18.08 -2.61 -14.31
C ALA A 119 -18.59 -3.97 -14.79
N HIS A 120 -17.96 -4.57 -15.81
CA HIS A 120 -18.30 -5.87 -16.37
C HIS A 120 -17.05 -6.62 -16.81
N GLY A 121 -16.47 -7.40 -15.89
CA GLY A 121 -15.22 -8.13 -16.12
C GLY A 121 -15.33 -9.21 -17.21
N HIS A 122 -16.51 -9.81 -17.40
CA HIS A 122 -16.74 -10.87 -18.41
C HIS A 122 -17.03 -10.31 -19.82
N SER A 123 -16.57 -9.11 -20.15
CA SER A 123 -16.65 -8.57 -21.50
C SER A 123 -15.44 -8.98 -22.34
N ALA A 124 -15.65 -9.20 -23.65
CA ALA A 124 -14.60 -9.63 -24.57
C ALA A 124 -13.40 -8.66 -24.62
N GLY A 125 -13.66 -7.34 -24.47
CA GLY A 125 -12.61 -6.32 -24.43
C GLY A 125 -11.74 -6.43 -23.18
N VAL A 126 -12.36 -6.69 -22.02
CA VAL A 126 -11.65 -6.87 -20.76
C VAL A 126 -10.80 -8.14 -20.78
N LEU A 127 -11.37 -9.27 -21.23
CA LEU A 127 -10.64 -10.55 -21.33
C LEU A 127 -9.41 -10.45 -22.24
N ARG A 128 -9.52 -9.79 -23.39
CA ARG A 128 -8.36 -9.54 -24.26
C ARG A 128 -7.30 -8.68 -23.56
N LYS A 129 -7.71 -7.60 -22.90
CA LYS A 129 -6.79 -6.71 -22.19
C LYS A 129 -6.07 -7.42 -21.05
N ILE A 130 -6.75 -8.30 -20.31
CA ILE A 130 -6.14 -9.13 -19.26
C ILE A 130 -5.06 -10.03 -19.86
N ALA A 131 -5.37 -10.74 -20.95
CA ALA A 131 -4.38 -11.61 -21.61
C ALA A 131 -3.16 -10.85 -22.12
N GLU A 132 -3.36 -9.63 -22.66
CA GLU A 132 -2.27 -8.74 -23.06
C GLU A 132 -1.41 -8.31 -21.86
N ILE A 133 -2.04 -7.92 -20.73
CA ILE A 133 -1.34 -7.53 -19.50
C ILE A 133 -0.58 -8.71 -18.92
N ARG A 134 -1.17 -9.91 -18.87
CA ARG A 134 -0.49 -11.12 -18.42
C ARG A 134 0.73 -11.45 -19.28
N ALA A 135 0.63 -11.31 -20.59
CA ALA A 135 1.76 -11.54 -21.48
C ALA A 135 2.90 -10.54 -21.25
N HIS A 136 2.58 -9.30 -20.86
CA HIS A 136 3.55 -8.26 -20.60
C HIS A 136 4.17 -8.36 -19.18
N PHE A 137 3.39 -8.81 -18.19
CA PHE A 137 3.79 -8.96 -16.80
C PHE A 137 3.56 -10.42 -16.32
N PRO A 138 4.34 -11.40 -16.78
CA PRO A 138 4.07 -12.84 -16.55
C PRO A 138 4.14 -13.23 -15.07
N ASP A 139 5.02 -12.58 -14.29
CA ASP A 139 5.32 -12.93 -12.90
C ASP A 139 4.64 -12.00 -11.87
N ARG A 140 3.80 -11.05 -12.34
CA ARG A 140 3.14 -10.09 -11.45
C ARG A 140 1.75 -10.55 -11.05
N THR A 141 1.34 -10.25 -9.83
CA THR A 141 -0.01 -10.56 -9.36
C THR A 141 -1.05 -9.67 -10.04
N LEU A 142 -1.99 -10.32 -10.75
CA LEU A 142 -3.10 -9.67 -11.42
C LEU A 142 -4.42 -10.05 -10.75
N ILE A 143 -5.18 -9.05 -10.38
CA ILE A 143 -6.55 -9.16 -9.85
C ILE A 143 -7.48 -8.55 -10.90
N ALA A 144 -8.59 -9.18 -11.21
CA ALA A 144 -9.55 -8.59 -12.14
C ALA A 144 -11.00 -8.82 -11.75
N GLY A 145 -11.85 -7.93 -12.18
CA GLY A 145 -13.29 -7.99 -12.00
C GLY A 145 -14.00 -6.70 -12.50
N ASN A 146 -15.24 -6.57 -12.17
CA ASN A 146 -15.99 -7.47 -11.31
C ASN A 146 -16.84 -8.44 -12.15
N ILE A 147 -17.11 -9.60 -11.59
CA ILE A 147 -17.95 -10.61 -12.20
C ILE A 147 -19.02 -11.09 -11.20
N ALA A 148 -20.07 -11.73 -11.71
CA ALA A 148 -21.17 -12.25 -10.91
C ALA A 148 -21.55 -13.72 -11.23
N THR A 149 -20.89 -14.36 -12.21
CA THR A 149 -21.20 -15.71 -12.66
C THR A 149 -19.99 -16.63 -12.63
N ALA A 150 -20.23 -17.94 -12.53
CA ALA A 150 -19.18 -18.94 -12.60
C ALA A 150 -18.43 -18.93 -13.93
N ASP A 151 -19.13 -18.67 -15.02
CA ASP A 151 -18.54 -18.61 -16.38
C ASP A 151 -17.64 -17.36 -16.50
N GLY A 152 -18.05 -16.22 -15.91
CA GLY A 152 -17.21 -15.03 -15.81
C GLY A 152 -15.93 -15.30 -15.01
N ALA A 153 -16.02 -16.04 -13.90
CA ALA A 153 -14.85 -16.40 -13.13
C ALA A 153 -13.88 -17.29 -13.92
N ARG A 154 -14.38 -18.33 -14.61
CA ARG A 154 -13.55 -19.19 -15.47
C ARG A 154 -12.89 -18.38 -16.57
N ALA A 155 -13.64 -17.53 -17.27
CA ALA A 155 -13.11 -16.72 -18.35
C ALA A 155 -11.97 -15.78 -17.89
N LEU A 156 -12.07 -15.22 -16.68
CA LEU A 156 -11.00 -14.40 -16.11
C LEU A 156 -9.76 -15.23 -15.78
N TYR A 157 -9.92 -16.41 -15.17
CA TYR A 157 -8.79 -17.32 -14.92
C TYR A 157 -8.14 -17.79 -16.22
N ASP A 158 -8.91 -18.15 -17.23
CA ASP A 158 -8.40 -18.56 -18.53
C ASP A 158 -7.65 -17.41 -19.24
N ALA A 159 -8.05 -16.16 -18.99
CA ALA A 159 -7.34 -14.98 -19.48
C ALA A 159 -6.03 -14.69 -18.70
N GLY A 160 -5.80 -15.34 -17.54
CA GLY A 160 -4.53 -15.31 -16.82
C GLY A 160 -4.50 -14.47 -15.54
N VAL A 161 -5.64 -14.22 -14.88
CA VAL A 161 -5.63 -13.56 -13.57
C VAL A 161 -5.32 -14.55 -12.44
N ASP A 162 -4.71 -14.05 -11.37
CA ASP A 162 -4.43 -14.82 -10.16
C ASP A 162 -5.60 -14.75 -9.17
N VAL A 163 -6.32 -13.62 -9.17
CA VAL A 163 -7.43 -13.36 -8.25
C VAL A 163 -8.62 -12.77 -8.99
N VAL A 164 -9.81 -13.32 -8.74
CA VAL A 164 -11.08 -12.84 -9.32
C VAL A 164 -11.87 -12.04 -8.29
N LYS A 165 -12.22 -10.81 -8.64
CA LYS A 165 -13.05 -9.93 -7.81
C LYS A 165 -14.53 -10.17 -8.13
N VAL A 166 -15.23 -10.82 -7.19
CA VAL A 166 -16.64 -11.23 -7.35
C VAL A 166 -17.56 -10.22 -6.67
N GLY A 167 -18.64 -9.87 -7.34
CA GLY A 167 -19.71 -9.01 -6.83
C GLY A 167 -19.87 -7.72 -7.64
N ILE A 168 -21.13 -7.37 -7.93
CA ILE A 168 -21.48 -6.18 -8.68
C ILE A 168 -22.64 -5.49 -8.00
N GLY A 169 -22.42 -4.23 -7.59
CA GLY A 169 -23.45 -3.36 -7.07
C GLY A 169 -24.28 -3.93 -5.92
N PRO A 170 -23.70 -4.37 -4.79
CA PRO A 170 -24.46 -4.94 -3.68
C PRO A 170 -25.25 -3.88 -2.90
N GLY A 171 -24.92 -2.59 -3.08
CA GLY A 171 -25.64 -1.48 -2.44
C GLY A 171 -27.04 -1.29 -2.98
N SER A 172 -27.99 -0.96 -2.11
CA SER A 172 -29.42 -0.79 -2.48
C SER A 172 -29.67 0.30 -3.51
N ILE A 173 -28.77 1.28 -3.64
CA ILE A 173 -28.86 2.39 -4.58
C ILE A 173 -28.04 2.17 -5.86
N CYS A 174 -27.32 1.04 -5.99
CA CYS A 174 -26.45 0.80 -7.12
C CYS A 174 -27.23 0.30 -8.35
N THR A 175 -27.06 1.00 -9.47
CA THR A 175 -27.68 0.67 -10.76
C THR A 175 -26.73 -0.02 -11.72
N THR A 176 -25.50 -0.35 -11.33
CA THR A 176 -24.46 -0.91 -12.22
C THR A 176 -24.93 -2.16 -12.94
N ARG A 177 -25.63 -3.08 -12.26
CA ARG A 177 -26.13 -4.33 -12.89
C ARG A 177 -27.05 -4.06 -14.08
N VAL A 178 -27.97 -3.10 -13.91
CA VAL A 178 -28.93 -2.73 -14.95
C VAL A 178 -28.25 -2.02 -16.10
N ILE A 179 -27.35 -1.10 -15.80
CA ILE A 179 -26.67 -0.26 -16.81
C ILE A 179 -25.59 -1.07 -17.57
N ALA A 180 -24.83 -1.92 -16.88
CA ALA A 180 -23.77 -2.71 -17.49
C ALA A 180 -24.26 -4.04 -18.09
N GLY A 181 -25.48 -4.46 -17.77
CA GLY A 181 -26.05 -5.72 -18.29
C GLY A 181 -25.45 -6.98 -17.65
N VAL A 182 -25.12 -6.91 -16.36
CA VAL A 182 -24.48 -8.01 -15.60
C VAL A 182 -25.48 -8.72 -14.71
#